data_350450c3db8b6b0d38cd6b69650cdf47
#
_entry.id   350450c3db8b6b0d38cd6b69650cdf47
#
_cell.length_a   1.000
_cell.length_b   1.000
_cell.length_c   1.000
_cell.angle_alpha   90.00
_cell.angle_beta   90.00
_cell.angle_gamma   90.00
#
_symmetry.space_group_name_H-M   'P 1'
#
loop_
_entity.id
_entity.type
_entity.pdbx_description
1 polymer ?
#
loop_
_entity_poly.entity_id
_entity_poly.type
_entity_poly.pdbx_seq_one_letter_code
_entity_poly.pdbx_strand_id
1 'polypeptide(L)'
;MLGLLGLLGAVVAGLAFDSGSDPREDERESQDTPEGEAWDVSAAYLGFGEDEDAGTDHGGTEPDGQPISNDIPTPTDPDRDLTGTAGADQMTGGSGQDHLTAGASDDYLDGRAGDDSLDGGAGQDVAHGGDGDDGLAGGDGDDSLWGDDGQDSLTGGAGNDVLAGCEGDDTAQGGAGNDLVSGGAGQDQLAGGAGDDTLLGGEGDDRVFGGTGADEVDGGAGNDTLWGAAPGAADTDVDILNGGEGDDTLHLGAGDYGHGGTGADSFTLQDFGPGAPLMQITDFDPAEDDLVVIYDSALHPDPQLSLTAGNGATLLLLDGVPLASLTAGSNIDLAAIRLQAA
;
A
#
# COMPACT_ATOMS: atom_id res chain seq x y z
N MET A 1 -18.04 -29.46 38.70
CA MET A 1 -17.63 -28.17 39.32
C MET A 1 -17.38 -27.22 38.19
N LEU A 2 -18.38 -26.48 37.86
CA LEU A 2 -18.53 -25.02 37.85
C LEU A 2 -17.23 -24.30 37.41
N GLY A 3 -17.11 -23.65 36.26
CA GLY A 3 -17.94 -22.59 35.68
C GLY A 3 -17.14 -21.30 35.73
N LEU A 4 -16.89 -20.69 34.62
CA LEU A 4 -17.06 -19.23 34.48
C LEU A 4 -17.01 -18.82 33.00
N LEU A 5 -18.19 -18.51 32.48
CA LEU A 5 -18.36 -17.70 31.26
C LEU A 5 -17.92 -16.26 31.57
N GLY A 6 -17.06 -15.69 30.72
CA GLY A 6 -16.76 -14.28 30.67
C GLY A 6 -17.43 -13.65 29.45
N LEU A 7 -18.45 -12.85 29.70
CA LEU A 7 -19.31 -12.16 28.77
C LEU A 7 -18.60 -10.86 28.29
N LEU A 8 -18.35 -10.73 26.99
CA LEU A 8 -18.00 -9.43 26.41
C LEU A 8 -19.27 -8.74 25.95
N GLY A 9 -19.65 -7.65 26.64
CA GLY A 9 -20.81 -6.85 26.34
C GLY A 9 -20.56 -5.82 25.25
N ALA A 10 -21.34 -5.91 24.18
CA ALA A 10 -21.45 -4.85 23.18
C ALA A 10 -22.26 -3.67 23.77
N VAL A 11 -21.70 -2.48 23.71
CA VAL A 11 -22.42 -1.23 24.02
C VAL A 11 -23.09 -0.75 22.75
N VAL A 12 -24.40 -0.97 22.66
CA VAL A 12 -25.26 -0.32 21.67
C VAL A 12 -25.83 0.94 22.31
N ALA A 13 -25.42 2.11 21.85
CA ALA A 13 -26.05 3.36 22.23
C ALA A 13 -27.34 3.55 21.42
N GLY A 14 -28.48 3.37 22.08
CA GLY A 14 -29.78 3.70 21.53
C GLY A 14 -30.05 5.20 21.52
N LEU A 15 -30.49 5.72 20.38
CA LEU A 15 -31.12 7.03 20.28
C LEU A 15 -32.63 6.85 20.11
N ALA A 16 -33.37 7.48 21.00
CA ALA A 16 -34.83 7.45 21.07
C ALA A 16 -35.44 8.32 19.95
N PHE A 17 -36.49 7.79 19.34
CA PHE A 17 -37.37 8.53 18.42
C PHE A 17 -38.35 9.38 19.23
N ASP A 18 -38.45 10.63 18.89
CA ASP A 18 -39.62 11.49 19.23
C ASP A 18 -40.40 11.77 17.94
N SER A 19 -41.70 11.50 18.03
CA SER A 19 -42.65 11.59 16.93
C SER A 19 -43.33 12.99 16.96
N GLY A 20 -43.17 13.75 15.88
CA GLY A 20 -43.94 14.96 15.66
C GLY A 20 -44.21 15.17 14.17
N SER A 21 -45.45 15.01 13.81
CA SER A 21 -46.04 15.16 12.49
C SER A 21 -46.13 16.62 12.04
N ASP A 22 -45.84 16.94 10.77
CA ASP A 22 -46.72 17.68 9.85
C ASP A 22 -46.23 17.65 8.40
N PRO A 23 -47.15 17.56 7.39
CA PRO A 23 -46.83 17.25 6.01
C PRO A 23 -46.84 18.50 5.14
N ARG A 24 -45.87 18.64 4.23
CA ARG A 24 -46.06 19.28 2.90
C ARG A 24 -44.81 19.35 2.04
N GLU A 25 -45.01 18.93 0.80
CA GLU A 25 -44.40 19.33 -0.48
C GLU A 25 -43.12 18.61 -0.95
N ASP A 26 -43.39 17.73 -1.89
CA ASP A 26 -42.70 17.46 -3.17
C ASP A 26 -41.35 18.17 -3.38
N GLU A 27 -40.27 17.38 -3.42
CA GLU A 27 -39.28 17.46 -4.49
C GLU A 27 -38.57 16.11 -4.62
N ARG A 28 -38.40 15.68 -5.86
CA ARG A 28 -37.79 14.41 -6.27
C ARG A 28 -36.31 14.50 -6.01
N GLU A 29 -35.79 13.81 -5.04
CA GLU A 29 -34.37 13.47 -4.98
C GLU A 29 -34.17 12.09 -5.59
N SER A 30 -33.33 12.10 -6.61
CA SER A 30 -32.72 10.92 -7.22
C SER A 30 -31.97 10.14 -6.13
N GLN A 31 -32.20 8.85 -6.09
CA GLN A 31 -31.37 7.93 -5.32
C GLN A 31 -30.01 7.86 -6.00
N ASP A 32 -29.05 8.60 -5.48
CA ASP A 32 -27.64 8.34 -5.68
C ASP A 32 -27.29 7.11 -4.85
N THR A 33 -26.94 6.06 -5.53
CA THR A 33 -26.12 4.97 -4.98
C THR A 33 -24.77 5.57 -4.61
N PRO A 34 -24.16 5.21 -3.50
CA PRO A 34 -22.78 5.60 -3.25
C PRO A 34 -21.90 4.87 -4.26
N GLU A 35 -21.51 5.58 -5.29
CA GLU A 35 -20.37 5.21 -6.11
C GLU A 35 -19.16 5.19 -5.16
N GLY A 36 -18.35 4.12 -5.26
CA GLY A 36 -17.17 3.97 -4.45
C GLY A 36 -16.26 5.19 -4.63
N GLU A 37 -16.10 5.94 -3.58
CA GLU A 37 -15.13 7.02 -3.56
C GLU A 37 -13.75 6.36 -3.54
N ALA A 38 -13.04 6.47 -4.66
CA ALA A 38 -11.61 6.25 -4.67
C ALA A 38 -11.01 7.08 -3.53
N TRP A 39 -10.33 6.44 -2.62
CA TRP A 39 -9.67 7.08 -1.50
C TRP A 39 -8.47 7.83 -2.06
N ASP A 40 -8.66 9.13 -2.34
CA ASP A 40 -7.55 10.02 -2.65
C ASP A 40 -6.75 10.27 -1.36
N VAL A 41 -5.81 9.39 -1.10
CA VAL A 41 -4.90 9.50 0.06
C VAL A 41 -3.89 10.63 -0.12
N SER A 42 -3.67 11.11 -1.36
CA SER A 42 -2.76 12.23 -1.63
C SER A 42 -3.24 13.55 -1.06
N ALA A 43 -4.55 13.74 -0.85
CA ALA A 43 -5.11 15.02 -0.37
C ALA A 43 -5.57 15.00 1.10
N ALA A 44 -5.79 13.83 1.71
CA ALA A 44 -6.41 13.75 3.03
C ALA A 44 -5.41 13.63 4.19
N TYR A 45 -4.20 13.16 3.93
CA TYR A 45 -3.17 12.97 4.97
C TYR A 45 -1.98 13.90 4.83
N LEU A 46 -1.68 14.41 3.63
CA LEU A 46 -0.61 15.39 3.40
C LEU A 46 -1.19 16.82 3.46
N GLY A 47 -1.79 17.20 4.56
CA GLY A 47 -2.27 18.56 4.82
C GLY A 47 -1.14 19.53 5.11
N PHE A 48 -0.13 19.59 4.25
CA PHE A 48 0.84 20.67 4.26
C PHE A 48 0.47 21.63 3.14
N GLY A 49 -0.15 22.74 3.56
CA GLY A 49 -0.34 23.88 2.67
C GLY A 49 1.02 24.39 2.20
N GLU A 50 1.03 24.87 0.97
CA GLU A 50 2.11 25.67 0.44
C GLU A 50 2.44 26.80 1.42
N ASP A 51 3.40 26.59 2.30
CA ASP A 51 3.92 27.63 3.16
C ASP A 51 4.92 28.46 2.38
N GLU A 52 4.38 29.55 1.83
CA GLU A 52 5.21 30.67 1.43
C GLU A 52 6.15 31.04 2.59
N ASP A 53 7.43 30.78 2.39
CA ASP A 53 8.60 31.43 2.97
C ASP A 53 8.33 32.28 4.23
N ALA A 54 8.49 31.70 5.39
CA ALA A 54 8.73 32.44 6.62
C ALA A 54 9.98 31.86 7.28
N GLY A 55 11.15 32.33 6.80
CA GLY A 55 12.44 32.02 7.40
C GLY A 55 12.41 32.16 8.93
N THR A 56 12.51 31.06 9.62
CA THR A 56 12.96 31.02 11.00
C THR A 56 14.11 30.03 11.08
N ASP A 57 15.30 30.60 11.08
CA ASP A 57 16.57 30.00 11.48
C ASP A 57 16.38 29.16 12.75
N HIS A 58 16.37 27.83 12.59
CA HIS A 58 16.50 26.87 13.71
C HIS A 58 17.88 26.23 13.57
N GLY A 59 18.83 26.88 14.21
CA GLY A 59 20.25 26.69 14.09
C GLY A 59 20.75 25.28 14.41
N GLY A 60 20.89 24.46 13.39
CA GLY A 60 21.88 23.40 13.35
C GLY A 60 23.29 24.02 13.18
N THR A 61 24.29 23.34 13.66
CA THR A 61 25.69 23.79 13.50
C THR A 61 26.48 22.67 12.85
N GLU A 62 27.29 23.02 11.83
CA GLU A 62 28.30 22.11 11.30
C GLU A 62 29.29 21.62 12.40
N PRO A 63 29.97 20.47 12.19
CA PRO A 63 30.89 19.90 13.20
C PRO A 63 31.99 20.87 13.69
N ASP A 64 32.15 22.02 13.05
CA ASP A 64 33.03 23.11 13.47
C ASP A 64 32.34 24.21 14.29
N GLY A 65 31.02 24.07 14.58
CA GLY A 65 30.23 25.01 15.36
C GLY A 65 29.76 26.26 14.59
N GLN A 66 29.78 26.21 13.24
CA GLN A 66 29.18 27.25 12.42
C GLN A 66 27.69 26.92 12.19
N PRO A 67 26.78 27.92 12.10
CA PRO A 67 25.41 27.68 11.69
C PRO A 67 25.41 27.16 10.24
N ILE A 68 24.63 26.11 9.98
CA ILE A 68 24.43 25.62 8.62
C ILE A 68 23.81 26.74 7.80
N SER A 69 24.49 27.14 6.72
CA SER A 69 24.06 28.25 5.87
C SER A 69 22.89 27.79 4.97
N ASN A 70 21.77 28.48 5.03
CA ASN A 70 20.71 28.39 4.03
C ASN A 70 21.16 29.06 2.72
N ASP A 71 22.28 28.62 2.15
CA ASP A 71 22.69 29.11 0.85
C ASP A 71 21.81 28.47 -0.23
N ILE A 72 21.10 29.30 -1.00
CA ILE A 72 20.43 28.87 -2.21
C ILE A 72 21.51 28.29 -3.14
N PRO A 73 21.46 27.00 -3.51
CA PRO A 73 22.50 26.37 -4.29
C PRO A 73 22.68 27.08 -5.64
N THR A 74 23.95 27.30 -6.01
CA THR A 74 24.28 27.77 -7.36
C THR A 74 24.39 26.55 -8.28
N PRO A 75 24.17 26.67 -9.61
CA PRO A 75 24.24 25.56 -10.56
C PRO A 75 25.61 24.83 -10.65
N THR A 76 26.49 25.07 -9.72
CA THR A 76 27.82 24.49 -9.62
C THR A 76 28.19 24.16 -8.17
N ASP A 77 27.19 23.86 -7.33
CA ASP A 77 27.43 23.42 -5.95
C ASP A 77 28.10 22.04 -5.98
N PRO A 78 29.24 21.85 -5.31
CA PRO A 78 29.92 20.56 -5.29
C PRO A 78 29.17 19.56 -4.41
N ASP A 79 29.36 18.27 -4.70
CA ASP A 79 28.92 17.17 -3.86
C ASP A 79 29.35 17.38 -2.40
N ARG A 80 28.43 17.15 -1.48
CA ARG A 80 28.62 17.32 -0.03
C ARG A 80 28.56 15.99 0.68
N ASP A 81 29.34 15.86 1.74
CA ASP A 81 29.29 14.75 2.69
C ASP A 81 29.03 15.33 4.07
N LEU A 82 27.76 15.31 4.50
CA LEU A 82 27.29 15.93 5.72
C LEU A 82 26.97 14.84 6.75
N THR A 83 27.45 15.05 7.99
CA THR A 83 27.15 14.15 9.10
C THR A 83 26.58 14.97 10.25
N GLY A 84 25.39 14.60 10.69
CA GLY A 84 24.71 15.19 11.84
C GLY A 84 25.31 14.74 13.18
N THR A 85 24.54 14.90 14.22
CA THR A 85 24.92 14.67 15.60
C THR A 85 24.04 13.60 16.26
N ALA A 86 23.97 13.56 17.58
CA ALA A 86 23.01 12.74 18.31
C ALA A 86 21.78 13.56 18.78
N GLY A 87 21.60 14.76 18.29
CA GLY A 87 20.46 15.63 18.58
C GLY A 87 19.78 16.04 17.31
N ALA A 88 18.57 16.55 17.36
CA ALA A 88 17.80 16.93 16.18
C ALA A 88 18.57 17.90 15.27
N ASP A 89 18.79 17.48 14.03
CA ASP A 89 19.56 18.20 13.02
C ASP A 89 18.65 18.61 11.84
N GLN A 90 19.03 19.68 11.17
CA GLN A 90 18.43 20.07 9.90
C GLN A 90 19.53 20.14 8.85
N MET A 91 19.47 19.28 7.85
CA MET A 91 20.52 19.09 6.86
C MET A 91 19.98 19.38 5.47
N THR A 92 20.81 20.02 4.66
CA THR A 92 20.45 20.36 3.28
C THR A 92 21.63 20.13 2.36
N GLY A 93 21.44 19.36 1.30
CA GLY A 93 22.41 19.03 0.28
C GLY A 93 22.70 20.23 -0.62
N GLY A 94 22.08 20.30 -1.73
CA GLY A 94 22.31 21.40 -2.68
C GLY A 94 21.94 21.08 -4.10
N SER A 95 22.88 21.15 -5.03
CA SER A 95 22.69 20.77 -6.42
C SER A 95 23.77 19.80 -6.91
N GLY A 96 24.39 19.06 -6.05
CA GLY A 96 25.39 18.03 -6.35
C GLY A 96 24.85 16.66 -5.94
N GLN A 97 25.67 15.64 -6.11
CA GLN A 97 25.38 14.33 -5.51
C GLN A 97 25.80 14.36 -4.05
N ASP A 98 24.85 14.52 -3.17
CA ASP A 98 25.11 14.75 -1.75
C ASP A 98 24.93 13.48 -0.92
N HIS A 99 25.64 13.38 0.18
CA HIS A 99 25.47 12.29 1.16
C HIS A 99 25.20 12.89 2.54
N LEU A 100 23.99 12.66 3.05
CA LEU A 100 23.51 13.18 4.33
C LEU A 100 23.27 12.02 5.28
N THR A 101 23.92 12.04 6.45
CA THR A 101 23.70 11.06 7.54
C THR A 101 23.35 11.81 8.79
N ALA A 102 22.11 11.74 9.26
CA ALA A 102 21.63 12.55 10.37
C ALA A 102 22.02 11.97 11.75
N GLY A 103 21.65 10.72 12.00
CA GLY A 103 22.22 9.99 13.14
C GLY A 103 21.22 9.53 14.18
N ALA A 104 20.90 10.35 15.18
CA ALA A 104 19.93 9.97 16.20
C ALA A 104 19.11 11.17 16.66
N SER A 105 17.87 10.93 17.11
CA SER A 105 16.81 11.91 17.34
C SER A 105 16.10 12.30 16.05
N ASP A 106 15.00 13.02 16.17
CA ASP A 106 14.12 13.39 15.06
C ASP A 106 14.81 14.45 14.19
N ASP A 107 15.17 14.09 12.95
CA ASP A 107 15.99 14.87 12.03
C ASP A 107 15.21 15.29 10.77
N TYR A 108 15.69 16.32 10.08
CA TYR A 108 15.16 16.77 8.80
C TYR A 108 16.26 16.82 7.76
N LEU A 109 16.08 16.11 6.63
CA LEU A 109 17.02 16.01 5.51
C LEU A 109 16.35 16.52 4.23
N ASP A 110 17.07 17.29 3.41
CA ASP A 110 16.62 17.86 2.14
C ASP A 110 17.81 17.78 1.16
N GLY A 111 17.75 16.80 0.20
CA GLY A 111 18.77 16.58 -0.83
C GLY A 111 18.76 17.71 -1.85
N ARG A 112 17.60 18.05 -2.37
CA ARG A 112 17.21 19.05 -3.36
C ARG A 112 17.41 18.63 -4.80
N ALA A 113 18.61 18.69 -5.35
CA ALA A 113 18.83 18.39 -6.75
C ALA A 113 20.16 17.69 -6.98
N GLY A 114 20.14 16.61 -7.67
CA GLY A 114 21.25 15.69 -7.87
C GLY A 114 20.86 14.31 -7.40
N ASP A 115 21.65 13.30 -7.70
CA ASP A 115 21.36 11.95 -7.23
C ASP A 115 21.93 11.81 -5.80
N ASP A 116 21.07 11.93 -4.79
CA ASP A 116 21.45 12.10 -3.40
C ASP A 116 21.34 10.80 -2.58
N SER A 117 21.96 10.76 -1.42
CA SER A 117 21.84 9.65 -0.46
C SER A 117 21.59 10.18 0.96
N LEU A 118 20.40 9.90 1.47
CA LEU A 118 19.91 10.40 2.76
C LEU A 118 19.71 9.25 3.74
N ASP A 119 20.28 9.36 4.95
CA ASP A 119 20.15 8.38 6.04
C ASP A 119 19.74 9.10 7.33
N GLY A 120 18.48 8.92 7.76
CA GLY A 120 17.92 9.48 8.99
C GLY A 120 18.57 8.87 10.22
N GLY A 121 18.55 7.57 10.32
CA GLY A 121 19.21 6.81 11.37
C GLY A 121 18.28 6.32 12.46
N ALA A 122 18.17 7.00 13.58
CA ALA A 122 17.27 6.61 14.65
C ALA A 122 16.53 7.83 15.21
N GLY A 123 15.23 7.81 15.18
CA GLY A 123 14.37 8.92 15.55
C GLY A 123 13.13 8.88 14.67
N GLN A 124 12.33 9.93 14.72
CA GLN A 124 11.26 10.15 13.75
C GLN A 124 11.78 11.16 12.74
N ASP A 125 12.24 10.66 11.60
CA ASP A 125 12.97 11.45 10.63
C ASP A 125 12.07 11.87 9.47
N VAL A 126 12.44 13.00 8.84
CA VAL A 126 11.78 13.51 7.64
C VAL A 126 12.85 13.72 6.58
N ALA A 127 12.70 13.06 5.41
CA ALA A 127 13.64 13.18 4.32
C ALA A 127 12.94 13.47 2.99
N HIS A 128 13.49 14.41 2.23
CA HIS A 128 13.14 14.72 0.86
C HIS A 128 14.35 14.54 -0.05
N GLY A 129 14.20 13.74 -1.12
CA GLY A 129 15.24 13.56 -2.14
C GLY A 129 15.38 14.82 -3.00
N GLY A 130 14.37 15.12 -3.77
CA GLY A 130 14.26 16.32 -4.61
C GLY A 130 14.30 15.99 -6.10
N ASP A 131 15.07 16.75 -6.89
CA ASP A 131 15.24 16.46 -8.33
C ASP A 131 16.39 15.46 -8.50
N GLY A 132 16.19 14.26 -8.97
CA GLY A 132 17.26 13.28 -9.26
C GLY A 132 16.93 11.86 -8.84
N ASP A 133 17.82 10.92 -9.11
CA ASP A 133 17.61 9.52 -8.71
C ASP A 133 18.19 9.32 -7.29
N ASP A 134 17.32 9.34 -6.26
CA ASP A 134 17.72 9.46 -4.87
C ASP A 134 17.64 8.14 -4.09
N GLY A 135 18.42 8.05 -3.02
CA GLY A 135 18.38 6.93 -2.07
C GLY A 135 18.08 7.41 -0.65
N LEU A 136 16.91 7.05 -0.11
CA LEU A 136 16.44 7.48 1.20
C LEU A 136 16.31 6.28 2.15
N ALA A 137 16.83 6.43 3.36
CA ALA A 137 16.65 5.47 4.44
C ALA A 137 16.19 6.21 5.72
N GLY A 138 15.04 5.79 6.27
CA GLY A 138 14.55 6.29 7.56
C GLY A 138 15.36 5.72 8.73
N GLY A 139 15.26 4.43 8.95
CA GLY A 139 16.02 3.69 9.93
C GLY A 139 15.22 3.10 11.06
N ASP A 140 15.53 3.46 12.32
CA ASP A 140 14.75 3.05 13.49
C ASP A 140 13.81 4.21 13.90
N GLY A 141 12.52 4.09 13.78
CA GLY A 141 11.54 5.10 14.21
C GLY A 141 10.36 5.19 13.25
N ASP A 142 9.40 6.05 13.53
CA ASP A 142 8.28 6.28 12.61
C ASP A 142 8.69 7.42 11.67
N ASP A 143 9.12 7.09 10.45
CA ASP A 143 9.78 8.00 9.51
C ASP A 143 8.85 8.49 8.39
N SER A 144 9.24 9.58 7.73
CA SER A 144 8.53 10.13 6.57
C SER A 144 9.51 10.45 5.45
N LEU A 145 9.38 9.77 4.30
CA LEU A 145 10.30 9.83 3.17
C LEU A 145 9.57 10.20 1.89
N TRP A 146 10.11 11.16 1.14
CA TRP A 146 9.63 11.56 -0.19
C TRP A 146 10.80 11.49 -1.17
N GLY A 147 10.60 10.75 -2.29
CA GLY A 147 11.55 10.72 -3.41
C GLY A 147 11.55 12.02 -4.18
N ASP A 148 10.35 12.57 -4.42
CA ASP A 148 10.03 13.75 -5.22
C ASP A 148 10.18 13.46 -6.74
N ASP A 149 11.06 14.14 -7.54
CA ASP A 149 11.20 13.92 -8.98
C ASP A 149 12.38 12.98 -9.29
N GLY A 150 12.17 11.78 -9.82
CA GLY A 150 13.27 10.89 -10.22
C GLY A 150 12.95 9.42 -10.12
N GLN A 151 13.96 8.55 -10.25
CA GLN A 151 13.81 7.12 -9.99
C GLN A 151 14.43 6.80 -8.64
N ASP A 152 13.59 6.75 -7.61
CA ASP A 152 14.03 6.78 -6.24
C ASP A 152 14.04 5.39 -5.57
N SER A 153 14.84 5.28 -4.52
CA SER A 153 14.89 4.09 -3.68
C SER A 153 14.67 4.45 -2.22
N LEU A 154 13.48 4.14 -1.69
CA LEU A 154 13.06 4.46 -0.34
C LEU A 154 13.04 3.21 0.52
N THR A 155 13.55 3.33 1.76
CA THR A 155 13.47 2.27 2.77
C THR A 155 13.08 2.90 4.11
N GLY A 156 11.90 2.58 4.63
CA GLY A 156 11.43 3.05 5.94
C GLY A 156 12.29 2.48 7.05
N GLY A 157 12.20 1.20 7.28
CA GLY A 157 13.05 0.48 8.23
C GLY A 157 12.27 -0.19 9.35
N ALA A 158 12.36 0.31 10.55
CA ALA A 158 11.65 -0.22 11.70
C ALA A 158 10.81 0.89 12.36
N GLY A 159 9.52 0.74 12.37
CA GLY A 159 8.54 1.71 12.86
C GLY A 159 7.35 1.74 11.93
N ASN A 160 6.43 2.69 12.13
CA ASN A 160 5.32 2.85 11.21
C ASN A 160 5.65 4.03 10.30
N ASP A 161 6.08 3.70 9.09
CA ASP A 161 6.70 4.66 8.17
C ASP A 161 5.71 5.17 7.12
N VAL A 162 5.99 6.35 6.57
CA VAL A 162 5.28 6.94 5.44
C VAL A 162 6.25 7.17 4.31
N LEU A 163 6.06 6.48 3.17
CA LEU A 163 6.93 6.55 2.00
C LEU A 163 6.11 7.01 0.79
N ALA A 164 6.64 7.94 0.03
CA ALA A 164 6.07 8.39 -1.24
C ALA A 164 7.19 8.53 -2.28
N GLY A 165 7.09 7.76 -3.39
CA GLY A 165 8.01 7.88 -4.54
C GLY A 165 7.80 9.21 -5.24
N CYS A 166 6.58 9.51 -5.62
CA CYS A 166 6.05 10.68 -6.32
C CYS A 166 6.14 10.57 -7.85
N GLU A 167 7.06 11.25 -8.55
CA GLU A 167 7.19 11.22 -10.01
C GLU A 167 8.38 10.35 -10.42
N GLY A 168 8.16 9.27 -11.16
CA GLY A 168 9.23 8.40 -11.68
C GLY A 168 8.99 6.92 -11.44
N ASP A 169 9.90 6.08 -11.92
CA ASP A 169 9.79 4.63 -11.70
C ASP A 169 10.51 4.26 -10.39
N ASP A 170 9.79 4.17 -9.27
CA ASP A 170 10.33 4.11 -7.92
C ASP A 170 10.42 2.70 -7.33
N THR A 171 11.23 2.56 -6.30
CA THR A 171 11.28 1.35 -5.46
C THR A 171 11.16 1.74 -3.99
N ALA A 172 10.07 1.33 -3.33
CA ALA A 172 9.85 1.62 -1.93
C ALA A 172 9.61 0.37 -1.09
N GLN A 173 10.23 0.33 0.09
CA GLN A 173 10.06 -0.73 1.07
C GLN A 173 9.76 -0.14 2.45
N GLY A 174 8.57 -0.40 3.01
CA GLY A 174 8.19 0.01 4.36
C GLY A 174 9.11 -0.61 5.41
N GLY A 175 9.06 -1.91 5.57
CA GLY A 175 9.97 -2.64 6.42
C GLY A 175 9.30 -3.41 7.54
N ALA A 176 9.42 -2.96 8.77
CA ALA A 176 8.79 -3.60 9.92
C ALA A 176 7.96 -2.58 10.71
N GLY A 177 6.69 -2.81 10.80
CA GLY A 177 5.67 -1.93 11.40
C GLY A 177 4.47 -1.84 10.47
N ASN A 178 3.54 -0.96 10.76
CA ASN A 178 2.39 -0.72 9.91
C ASN A 178 2.67 0.51 9.05
N ASP A 179 3.00 0.27 7.79
CA ASP A 179 3.56 1.29 6.90
C ASP A 179 2.50 1.82 5.90
N LEU A 180 2.68 3.06 5.47
CA LEU A 180 1.95 3.66 4.36
C LEU A 180 2.93 3.92 3.22
N VAL A 181 2.75 3.21 2.09
CA VAL A 181 3.67 3.28 0.96
C VAL A 181 2.90 3.67 -0.31
N SER A 182 3.33 4.73 -0.96
CA SER A 182 2.78 5.19 -2.25
C SER A 182 3.87 5.27 -3.31
N GLY A 183 3.63 4.70 -4.49
CA GLY A 183 4.51 4.85 -5.65
C GLY A 183 4.37 6.26 -6.22
N GLY A 184 3.21 6.56 -6.75
CA GLY A 184 2.91 7.87 -7.34
C GLY A 184 2.63 7.78 -8.82
N ALA A 185 3.45 8.38 -9.65
CA ALA A 185 3.34 8.30 -11.10
C ALA A 185 4.58 7.64 -11.70
N GLY A 186 4.41 6.51 -12.36
CA GLY A 186 5.50 5.73 -12.97
C GLY A 186 5.24 4.23 -12.89
N GLN A 187 6.26 3.42 -13.13
CA GLN A 187 6.17 1.97 -12.95
C GLN A 187 6.90 1.57 -11.67
N ASP A 188 6.15 1.47 -10.59
CA ASP A 188 6.71 1.37 -9.26
C ASP A 188 6.87 -0.07 -8.77
N GLN A 189 7.78 -0.26 -7.84
CA GLN A 189 7.94 -1.51 -7.11
C GLN A 189 7.81 -1.25 -5.61
N LEU A 190 6.69 -1.66 -5.03
CA LEU A 190 6.36 -1.39 -3.64
C LEU A 190 6.34 -2.67 -2.82
N ALA A 191 6.83 -2.59 -1.59
CA ALA A 191 6.71 -3.64 -0.60
C ALA A 191 6.39 -3.06 0.78
N GLY A 192 5.33 -3.53 1.43
CA GLY A 192 5.01 -3.18 2.82
C GLY A 192 6.03 -3.79 3.76
N GLY A 193 6.02 -5.09 3.88
CA GLY A 193 7.02 -5.82 4.64
C GLY A 193 6.43 -6.67 5.74
N ALA A 194 6.54 -6.25 6.98
CA ALA A 194 5.99 -6.97 8.12
C ALA A 194 5.15 -6.05 9.00
N GLY A 195 3.88 -6.35 9.14
CA GLY A 195 2.87 -5.56 9.85
C GLY A 195 1.64 -5.43 8.98
N ASP A 196 0.64 -4.70 9.44
CA ASP A 196 -0.57 -4.45 8.67
C ASP A 196 -0.34 -3.17 7.85
N ASP A 197 -0.02 -3.30 6.55
CA ASP A 197 0.46 -2.23 5.69
C ASP A 197 -0.65 -1.69 4.75
N THR A 198 -0.48 -0.46 4.28
CA THR A 198 -1.34 0.16 3.25
C THR A 198 -0.45 0.61 2.08
N LEU A 199 -0.70 0.04 0.88
CA LEU A 199 0.11 0.29 -0.30
C LEU A 199 -0.76 0.82 -1.44
N LEU A 200 -0.28 1.85 -2.11
CA LEU A 200 -0.91 2.45 -3.29
C LEU A 200 0.12 2.54 -4.42
N GLY A 201 -0.12 1.83 -5.54
CA GLY A 201 0.70 1.92 -6.75
C GLY A 201 0.65 3.33 -7.33
N GLY A 202 -0.48 3.73 -7.86
CA GLY A 202 -0.73 5.07 -8.36
C GLY A 202 -1.05 5.11 -9.85
N GLU A 203 -0.35 5.93 -10.65
CA GLU A 203 -0.47 5.93 -12.11
C GLU A 203 0.68 5.12 -12.73
N GLY A 204 0.39 4.08 -13.48
CA GLY A 204 1.39 3.30 -14.21
C GLY A 204 1.23 1.80 -14.02
N ASP A 205 2.10 0.99 -14.62
CA ASP A 205 2.03 -0.47 -14.49
C ASP A 205 2.88 -0.93 -13.29
N ASP A 206 2.27 -1.10 -12.11
CA ASP A 206 2.95 -1.26 -10.84
C ASP A 206 3.12 -2.73 -10.40
N ARG A 207 4.06 -2.94 -9.47
CA ARG A 207 4.25 -4.20 -8.76
C ARG A 207 4.21 -3.96 -7.27
N VAL A 208 3.15 -4.47 -6.62
CA VAL A 208 2.91 -4.20 -5.21
C VAL A 208 2.83 -5.48 -4.41
N PHE A 209 3.59 -5.55 -3.32
CA PHE A 209 3.65 -6.68 -2.40
C PHE A 209 3.26 -6.21 -1.00
N GLY A 210 2.16 -6.68 -0.43
CA GLY A 210 1.78 -6.42 0.96
C GLY A 210 2.87 -6.91 1.91
N GLY A 211 3.01 -8.19 2.05
CA GLY A 211 4.08 -8.78 2.85
C GLY A 211 3.60 -9.83 3.82
N THR A 212 3.75 -9.60 5.11
CA THR A 212 3.18 -10.42 6.18
C THR A 212 2.36 -9.54 7.11
N GLY A 213 1.14 -9.91 7.39
CA GLY A 213 0.14 -9.16 8.12
C GLY A 213 -1.12 -9.00 7.28
N ALA A 214 -2.05 -8.21 7.75
CA ALA A 214 -3.29 -7.96 7.02
C ALA A 214 -3.17 -6.66 6.25
N ASP A 215 -2.87 -6.79 4.93
CA ASP A 215 -2.49 -5.67 4.09
C ASP A 215 -3.65 -5.15 3.22
N GLU A 216 -3.63 -3.85 2.96
CA GLU A 216 -4.51 -3.20 1.99
C GLU A 216 -3.66 -2.71 0.82
N VAL A 217 -3.90 -3.29 -0.38
CA VAL A 217 -3.10 -3.06 -1.59
C VAL A 217 -4.01 -2.54 -2.70
N ASP A 218 -3.72 -1.35 -3.21
CA ASP A 218 -4.42 -0.71 -4.33
C ASP A 218 -3.42 -0.46 -5.47
N GLY A 219 -3.69 -1.03 -6.66
CA GLY A 219 -2.86 -0.81 -7.86
C GLY A 219 -3.01 0.60 -8.39
N GLY A 220 -4.25 1.06 -8.53
CA GLY A 220 -4.57 2.40 -9.02
C GLY A 220 -4.95 2.43 -10.48
N ALA A 221 -4.18 3.09 -11.31
CA ALA A 221 -4.43 3.20 -12.74
C ALA A 221 -3.26 2.66 -13.57
N GLY A 222 -3.49 1.64 -14.35
CA GLY A 222 -2.49 0.94 -15.15
C GLY A 222 -2.73 -0.56 -15.15
N ASN A 223 -1.77 -1.35 -15.63
CA ASN A 223 -1.91 -2.80 -15.59
C ASN A 223 -1.01 -3.37 -14.49
N ASP A 224 -1.59 -3.51 -13.33
CA ASP A 224 -0.86 -3.75 -12.10
C ASP A 224 -0.68 -5.23 -11.78
N THR A 225 0.32 -5.53 -10.96
CA THR A 225 0.49 -6.88 -10.43
C THR A 225 0.60 -6.83 -8.92
N LEU A 226 -0.41 -7.37 -8.24
CA LEU A 226 -0.59 -7.26 -6.80
C LEU A 226 -0.46 -8.61 -6.11
N TRP A 227 0.21 -8.62 -4.96
CA TRP A 227 0.32 -9.77 -4.06
C TRP A 227 -0.02 -9.34 -2.64
N GLY A 228 -0.88 -10.09 -1.94
CA GLY A 228 -1.00 -9.97 -0.49
C GLY A 228 0.31 -10.38 0.17
N ALA A 229 0.72 -11.62 0.00
CA ALA A 229 2.01 -12.13 0.48
C ALA A 229 3.09 -12.17 -0.61
N ALA A 230 4.35 -12.06 -0.22
CA ALA A 230 5.47 -12.24 -1.14
C ALA A 230 5.48 -13.67 -1.74
N PRO A 231 5.84 -13.86 -3.03
CA PRO A 231 5.83 -15.16 -3.68
C PRO A 231 6.62 -16.22 -2.92
N GLY A 232 5.92 -17.29 -2.49
CA GLY A 232 6.51 -18.39 -1.72
C GLY A 232 6.64 -18.15 -0.22
N ALA A 233 6.20 -17.02 0.29
CA ALA A 233 5.95 -16.83 1.70
C ALA A 233 4.62 -17.52 2.07
N ALA A 234 4.55 -18.18 3.23
CA ALA A 234 3.29 -18.68 3.76
C ALA A 234 2.68 -17.55 4.59
N ASP A 235 1.68 -16.92 4.04
CA ASP A 235 0.84 -15.99 4.74
C ASP A 235 -0.54 -16.61 4.97
N THR A 236 -1.15 -16.32 6.10
CA THR A 236 -2.48 -16.77 6.49
C THR A 236 -3.35 -15.62 6.98
N ASP A 237 -2.82 -14.43 6.97
CA ASP A 237 -3.53 -13.20 7.29
C ASP A 237 -4.43 -12.83 6.11
N VAL A 238 -5.30 -11.89 6.26
CA VAL A 238 -6.34 -11.61 5.27
C VAL A 238 -6.02 -10.28 4.61
N ASP A 239 -5.67 -10.35 3.33
CA ASP A 239 -5.32 -9.18 2.55
C ASP A 239 -6.50 -8.68 1.71
N ILE A 240 -6.49 -7.41 1.39
CA ILE A 240 -7.45 -6.76 0.52
C ILE A 240 -6.68 -6.20 -0.68
N LEU A 241 -6.94 -6.76 -1.88
CA LEU A 241 -6.29 -6.36 -3.12
C LEU A 241 -7.33 -5.72 -4.06
N ASN A 242 -7.05 -4.52 -4.51
CA ASN A 242 -7.83 -3.79 -5.51
C ASN A 242 -6.95 -3.48 -6.72
N GLY A 243 -7.30 -3.99 -7.92
CA GLY A 243 -6.56 -3.69 -9.15
C GLY A 243 -6.71 -2.22 -9.56
N GLY A 244 -7.95 -1.79 -9.78
CA GLY A 244 -8.27 -0.41 -10.10
C GLY A 244 -8.69 -0.20 -11.55
N GLU A 245 -8.02 0.69 -12.30
CA GLU A 245 -8.25 0.89 -13.73
C GLU A 245 -7.17 0.18 -14.56
N GLY A 246 -7.54 -0.77 -15.41
CA GLY A 246 -6.62 -1.45 -16.34
C GLY A 246 -6.76 -2.95 -16.32
N ASP A 247 -5.86 -3.65 -17.00
CA ASP A 247 -5.87 -5.12 -17.08
C ASP A 247 -4.91 -5.69 -15.99
N ASP A 248 -5.45 -5.99 -14.80
CA ASP A 248 -4.67 -6.27 -13.61
C ASP A 248 -4.41 -7.76 -13.35
N THR A 249 -3.39 -8.06 -12.54
CA THR A 249 -3.09 -9.42 -12.07
C THR A 249 -3.03 -9.46 -10.55
N LEU A 250 -4.01 -10.13 -9.93
CA LEU A 250 -4.12 -10.27 -8.49
C LEU A 250 -3.75 -11.70 -8.05
N HIS A 251 -2.78 -11.82 -7.16
CA HIS A 251 -2.36 -13.08 -6.56
C HIS A 251 -2.94 -13.20 -5.15
N LEU A 252 -3.97 -14.04 -5.02
CA LEU A 252 -4.73 -14.20 -3.78
C LEU A 252 -4.31 -15.45 -3.02
N GLY A 253 -4.04 -15.28 -1.75
CA GLY A 253 -3.82 -16.33 -0.76
C GLY A 253 -5.10 -16.75 -0.03
N ALA A 254 -4.95 -17.55 1.00
CA ALA A 254 -6.09 -18.11 1.73
C ALA A 254 -6.81 -17.07 2.61
N GLY A 255 -7.99 -16.68 2.22
CA GLY A 255 -8.84 -15.74 2.96
C GLY A 255 -8.92 -14.35 2.36
N ASP A 256 -8.08 -14.05 1.37
CA ASP A 256 -7.97 -12.73 0.77
C ASP A 256 -9.23 -12.29 0.02
N TYR A 257 -9.32 -10.98 -0.11
CA TYR A 257 -10.33 -10.29 -0.91
C TYR A 257 -9.67 -9.71 -2.15
N GLY A 258 -10.20 -10.05 -3.34
CA GLY A 258 -9.78 -9.50 -4.62
C GLY A 258 -10.92 -8.72 -5.27
N HIS A 259 -10.59 -7.54 -5.76
CA HIS A 259 -11.41 -6.69 -6.61
C HIS A 259 -10.56 -6.31 -7.82
N GLY A 260 -10.95 -6.75 -9.03
CA GLY A 260 -10.21 -6.44 -10.26
C GLY A 260 -10.32 -4.97 -10.63
N GLY A 261 -11.56 -4.47 -10.62
CA GLY A 261 -11.87 -3.10 -11.01
C GLY A 261 -12.40 -3.00 -12.42
N THR A 262 -11.80 -2.16 -13.24
CA THR A 262 -12.19 -1.99 -14.64
C THR A 262 -11.12 -2.49 -15.59
N GLY A 263 -11.44 -3.41 -16.48
CA GLY A 263 -10.52 -3.99 -17.44
C GLY A 263 -10.71 -5.49 -17.57
N ALA A 264 -9.70 -6.17 -18.10
CA ALA A 264 -9.67 -7.62 -18.23
C ALA A 264 -8.68 -8.21 -17.23
N ASP A 265 -9.17 -8.57 -16.05
CA ASP A 265 -8.35 -8.90 -14.91
C ASP A 265 -7.98 -10.39 -14.81
N SER A 266 -6.88 -10.67 -14.17
CA SER A 266 -6.39 -12.04 -13.95
C SER A 266 -6.27 -12.34 -12.45
N PHE A 267 -7.15 -13.19 -11.94
CA PHE A 267 -7.10 -13.65 -10.55
C PHE A 267 -6.35 -14.99 -10.47
N THR A 268 -5.29 -15.01 -9.70
CA THR A 268 -4.50 -16.22 -9.43
C THR A 268 -4.71 -16.68 -7.99
N LEU A 269 -5.32 -17.84 -7.82
CA LEU A 269 -5.58 -18.45 -6.50
C LEU A 269 -4.47 -19.42 -6.14
N GLN A 270 -3.86 -19.23 -4.97
CA GLN A 270 -2.75 -20.06 -4.49
C GLN A 270 -2.86 -20.30 -2.96
N ASP A 271 -2.00 -21.14 -2.43
CA ASP A 271 -1.82 -21.38 -0.98
C ASP A 271 -3.07 -21.84 -0.21
N PHE A 272 -3.97 -22.54 -0.88
CA PHE A 272 -5.16 -23.12 -0.28
C PHE A 272 -4.91 -24.54 0.21
N GLY A 273 -5.54 -24.90 1.35
CA GLY A 273 -5.46 -26.23 1.94
C GLY A 273 -6.73 -26.61 2.68
N PRO A 274 -6.82 -27.86 3.18
CA PRO A 274 -7.99 -28.29 3.94
C PRO A 274 -8.23 -27.42 5.18
N GLY A 275 -9.34 -26.67 5.17
CA GLY A 275 -9.74 -25.79 6.28
C GLY A 275 -9.19 -24.36 6.17
N ALA A 276 -8.51 -24.00 5.09
CA ALA A 276 -8.15 -22.62 4.81
C ALA A 276 -9.41 -21.75 4.65
N PRO A 277 -9.34 -20.45 5.01
CA PRO A 277 -10.40 -19.50 4.72
C PRO A 277 -10.63 -19.38 3.21
N LEU A 278 -11.86 -19.01 2.82
CA LEU A 278 -12.20 -18.83 1.41
C LEU A 278 -11.68 -17.50 0.91
N MET A 279 -11.02 -17.51 -0.23
CA MET A 279 -10.75 -16.29 -1.00
C MET A 279 -12.07 -15.69 -1.47
N GLN A 280 -12.16 -14.37 -1.58
CA GLN A 280 -13.35 -13.68 -2.03
C GLN A 280 -13.03 -12.78 -3.21
N ILE A 281 -13.62 -13.06 -4.38
CA ILE A 281 -13.54 -12.19 -5.56
C ILE A 281 -14.90 -11.51 -5.72
N THR A 282 -14.91 -10.18 -5.74
CA THR A 282 -16.11 -9.39 -5.55
C THR A 282 -16.78 -8.90 -6.84
N ASP A 283 -16.04 -8.86 -7.97
CA ASP A 283 -16.48 -8.25 -9.23
C ASP A 283 -16.20 -9.08 -10.50
N PHE A 284 -15.79 -10.33 -10.38
CA PHE A 284 -15.40 -11.20 -11.49
C PHE A 284 -16.39 -11.18 -12.66
N ASP A 285 -15.97 -10.72 -13.85
CA ASP A 285 -16.71 -10.83 -15.10
C ASP A 285 -16.12 -11.94 -16.00
N PRO A 286 -16.76 -13.12 -16.09
CA PRO A 286 -16.27 -14.25 -16.89
C PRO A 286 -16.25 -13.99 -18.41
N ALA A 287 -16.65 -12.80 -18.89
CA ALA A 287 -16.55 -12.41 -20.29
C ALA A 287 -15.26 -11.67 -20.61
N GLU A 288 -14.63 -11.08 -19.59
CA GLU A 288 -13.44 -10.25 -19.69
C GLU A 288 -12.28 -10.82 -18.86
N ASP A 289 -12.56 -11.34 -17.64
CA ASP A 289 -11.56 -11.77 -16.68
C ASP A 289 -11.11 -13.22 -16.83
N ASP A 290 -9.88 -13.46 -16.42
CA ASP A 290 -9.26 -14.79 -16.31
C ASP A 290 -9.16 -15.25 -14.83
N LEU A 291 -9.44 -16.53 -14.57
CA LEU A 291 -9.25 -17.14 -13.27
C LEU A 291 -8.30 -18.34 -13.35
N VAL A 292 -7.21 -18.30 -12.62
CA VAL A 292 -6.18 -19.35 -12.56
C VAL A 292 -6.13 -19.96 -11.16
N VAL A 293 -6.19 -21.27 -11.06
CA VAL A 293 -6.01 -22.01 -9.81
C VAL A 293 -4.67 -22.76 -9.86
N ILE A 294 -3.72 -22.33 -9.04
CA ILE A 294 -2.42 -22.99 -8.88
C ILE A 294 -2.54 -24.08 -7.81
N TYR A 295 -2.26 -25.31 -8.15
CA TYR A 295 -2.44 -26.46 -7.26
C TYR A 295 -1.18 -27.33 -7.16
N ASP A 296 -0.96 -27.96 -5.98
CA ASP A 296 0.08 -28.97 -5.80
C ASP A 296 -0.35 -30.30 -6.45
N SER A 297 0.36 -30.66 -7.51
CA SER A 297 0.09 -31.88 -8.28
C SER A 297 0.34 -33.17 -7.49
N ALA A 298 1.09 -33.13 -6.38
CA ALA A 298 1.29 -34.27 -5.51
C ALA A 298 0.09 -34.51 -4.58
N LEU A 299 -0.59 -33.44 -4.18
CA LEU A 299 -1.80 -33.50 -3.37
C LEU A 299 -3.05 -33.74 -4.24
N HIS A 300 -3.07 -33.20 -5.45
CA HIS A 300 -4.17 -33.24 -6.40
C HIS A 300 -3.73 -33.88 -7.74
N PRO A 301 -3.53 -35.21 -7.80
CA PRO A 301 -2.99 -35.87 -9.01
C PRO A 301 -3.96 -35.90 -10.20
N ASP A 302 -5.26 -35.71 -9.97
CA ASP A 302 -6.33 -35.61 -10.99
C ASP A 302 -7.35 -34.55 -10.54
N PRO A 303 -6.97 -33.26 -10.57
CA PRO A 303 -7.76 -32.20 -9.97
C PRO A 303 -9.10 -31.98 -10.68
N GLN A 304 -10.18 -31.88 -9.91
CA GLN A 304 -11.53 -31.67 -10.44
C GLN A 304 -12.10 -30.36 -9.91
N LEU A 305 -12.29 -29.39 -10.82
CA LEU A 305 -13.03 -28.17 -10.50
C LEU A 305 -14.53 -28.38 -10.57
N SER A 306 -15.26 -27.74 -9.67
CA SER A 306 -16.70 -27.69 -9.69
C SER A 306 -17.22 -26.36 -9.16
N LEU A 307 -18.43 -25.97 -9.58
CA LEU A 307 -19.11 -24.76 -9.12
C LEU A 307 -20.37 -25.13 -8.36
N THR A 308 -20.64 -24.44 -7.26
CA THR A 308 -21.87 -24.62 -6.48
C THR A 308 -22.48 -23.26 -6.17
N ALA A 309 -23.77 -23.07 -6.49
CA ALA A 309 -24.47 -21.83 -6.15
C ALA A 309 -24.63 -21.71 -4.62
N GLY A 310 -24.22 -20.58 -4.09
CA GLY A 310 -24.36 -20.21 -2.69
C GLY A 310 -25.35 -19.06 -2.48
N ASN A 311 -25.32 -18.44 -1.31
CA ASN A 311 -26.19 -17.32 -0.91
C ASN A 311 -25.77 -16.00 -1.59
N GLY A 312 -26.03 -15.86 -2.90
CA GLY A 312 -25.69 -14.66 -3.67
C GLY A 312 -24.30 -14.66 -4.31
N ALA A 313 -23.55 -15.74 -4.14
CA ALA A 313 -22.25 -15.95 -4.76
C ALA A 313 -22.13 -17.37 -5.32
N THR A 314 -21.16 -17.61 -6.18
CA THR A 314 -20.80 -18.93 -6.69
C THR A 314 -19.54 -19.43 -5.97
N LEU A 315 -19.60 -20.60 -5.37
CA LEU A 315 -18.42 -21.23 -4.76
C LEU A 315 -17.67 -22.04 -5.82
N LEU A 316 -16.38 -21.78 -5.94
CA LEU A 316 -15.42 -22.60 -6.67
C LEU A 316 -14.83 -23.66 -5.75
N LEU A 317 -14.82 -24.91 -6.19
CA LEU A 317 -14.29 -26.04 -5.42
C LEU A 317 -13.23 -26.81 -6.24
N LEU A 318 -12.17 -27.25 -5.57
CA LEU A 318 -11.20 -28.20 -6.10
C LEU A 318 -11.33 -29.52 -5.32
N ASP A 319 -11.60 -30.63 -6.02
CA ASP A 319 -11.86 -31.97 -5.43
C ASP A 319 -12.95 -31.96 -4.35
N GLY A 320 -13.93 -31.06 -4.48
CA GLY A 320 -15.04 -30.89 -3.54
C GLY A 320 -14.70 -30.03 -2.31
N VAL A 321 -13.49 -29.47 -2.21
CA VAL A 321 -13.08 -28.52 -1.17
C VAL A 321 -13.30 -27.09 -1.68
N PRO A 322 -14.06 -26.25 -0.98
CA PRO A 322 -14.25 -24.87 -1.37
C PRO A 322 -12.93 -24.08 -1.32
N LEU A 323 -12.65 -23.31 -2.38
CA LEU A 323 -11.47 -22.45 -2.53
C LEU A 323 -11.84 -20.98 -2.44
N ALA A 324 -12.81 -20.58 -3.28
CA ALA A 324 -13.16 -19.17 -3.43
C ALA A 324 -14.68 -18.99 -3.50
N SER A 325 -15.10 -17.79 -3.12
CA SER A 325 -16.43 -17.25 -3.30
C SER A 325 -16.37 -16.15 -4.37
N LEU A 326 -17.05 -16.37 -5.50
CA LEU A 326 -17.07 -15.48 -6.64
C LEU A 326 -18.40 -14.72 -6.65
N THR A 327 -18.35 -13.41 -6.53
CA THR A 327 -19.49 -12.53 -6.78
C THR A 327 -19.40 -12.07 -8.22
N ALA A 328 -20.22 -12.60 -9.09
CA ALA A 328 -20.17 -12.34 -10.53
C ALA A 328 -21.50 -11.79 -11.02
N GLY A 329 -21.44 -10.91 -12.01
CA GLY A 329 -22.62 -10.36 -12.69
C GLY A 329 -23.30 -11.34 -13.65
N SER A 330 -22.63 -12.46 -14.02
CA SER A 330 -23.09 -13.42 -15.02
C SER A 330 -22.81 -14.87 -14.62
N ASN A 331 -23.25 -15.82 -15.43
CA ASN A 331 -23.10 -17.25 -15.17
C ASN A 331 -21.66 -17.68 -15.48
N ILE A 332 -20.92 -18.17 -14.48
CA ILE A 332 -19.53 -18.63 -14.61
C ILE A 332 -19.51 -20.01 -15.30
N ASP A 333 -18.65 -20.16 -16.33
CA ASP A 333 -18.38 -21.43 -16.99
C ASP A 333 -17.02 -21.97 -16.49
N LEU A 334 -17.00 -23.21 -16.02
CA LEU A 334 -15.74 -23.90 -15.64
C LEU A 334 -14.69 -23.92 -16.75
N ALA A 335 -15.10 -23.83 -18.02
CA ALA A 335 -14.17 -23.80 -19.15
C ALA A 335 -13.33 -22.50 -19.21
N ALA A 336 -13.76 -21.44 -18.52
CA ALA A 336 -13.02 -20.19 -18.39
C ALA A 336 -11.97 -20.24 -17.26
N ILE A 337 -12.01 -21.26 -16.39
CA ILE A 337 -11.09 -21.38 -15.26
C ILE A 337 -9.92 -22.28 -15.62
N ARG A 338 -8.71 -21.79 -15.49
CA ARG A 338 -7.48 -22.53 -15.79
C ARG A 338 -6.93 -23.22 -14.54
N LEU A 339 -6.51 -24.49 -14.70
CA LEU A 339 -5.74 -25.21 -13.68
C LEU A 339 -4.26 -25.20 -14.07
N GLN A 340 -3.41 -24.84 -13.13
CA GLN A 340 -1.96 -24.83 -13.29
C GLN A 340 -1.31 -25.60 -12.13
N ALA A 341 -0.46 -26.58 -12.46
CA ALA A 341 0.36 -27.26 -11.45
C ALA A 341 1.52 -26.34 -11.01
N ALA A 342 1.70 -26.26 -9.69
CA ALA A 342 2.83 -25.55 -9.10
C ALA A 342 4.17 -26.29 -9.32
#